data_ad65c15d498f3d045ec163c294f91083
#
_entry.id   ad65c15d498f3d045ec163c294f91083
#
_cell.length_a   1.000
_cell.length_b   1.000
_cell.length_c   1.000
_cell.angle_alpha   90.00
_cell.angle_beta   90.00
_cell.angle_gamma   90.00
#
_symmetry.space_group_name_H-M   'P 1'
#
loop_
_entity.id
_entity.type
_entity.pdbx_description
1 polymer ?
#
loop_
_entity_poly.entity_id
_entity_poly.type
_entity_poly.pdbx_seq_one_letter_code
_entity_poly.pdbx_strand_id
1 'polypeptide(L)'
;LTSYGDDLNKKTNLAELIALILKSVPNLNRLRLSSLDVAEIDNDILKLLKKEKRILPHIHLSLQAGDNMILKRMKRRHSREDAINIVKQIKLVRPETVFGADLIAGFPTETEDMFLNTVKLVDECDLTFLHVFPFSPRTGTPAARMPQVDKKVIKERAKILRNLGEKKLSEHFEKLKNKRITVIVENNNR
;
A
#
# COMPACT_ATOMS: atom_id res chain seq x y z
N LEU A 1 3.47 -4.02 11.14
CA LEU A 1 2.62 -5.21 11.31
C LEU A 1 3.32 -6.46 10.77
N THR A 2 3.96 -6.36 9.62
CA THR A 2 4.60 -7.47 8.91
C THR A 2 5.81 -8.07 9.65
N SER A 3 6.50 -7.30 10.49
CA SER A 3 7.59 -7.79 11.37
C SER A 3 7.07 -8.47 12.66
N TYR A 4 5.81 -8.90 12.66
CA TYR A 4 5.26 -9.61 13.81
C TYR A 4 6.00 -10.94 14.04
N GLY A 5 6.46 -11.13 15.27
CA GLY A 5 7.10 -12.36 15.71
C GLY A 5 8.62 -12.36 15.67
N ASP A 6 9.25 -11.31 15.10
CA ASP A 6 10.71 -11.20 15.01
C ASP A 6 11.38 -11.14 16.39
N ASP A 7 10.66 -10.62 17.39
CA ASP A 7 11.10 -10.45 18.78
C ASP A 7 10.67 -11.61 19.72
N LEU A 8 9.95 -12.60 19.21
CA LEU A 8 9.46 -13.70 20.01
C LEU A 8 10.46 -14.86 20.04
N ASN A 9 10.57 -15.54 21.21
CA ASN A 9 11.45 -16.71 21.41
C ASN A 9 11.08 -17.86 20.46
N LYS A 10 9.79 -18.03 20.15
CA LYS A 10 9.31 -18.96 19.13
C LYS A 10 9.09 -18.19 17.84
N LYS A 11 9.85 -18.52 16.80
CA LYS A 11 9.66 -17.93 15.48
C LYS A 11 8.22 -18.15 15.03
N THR A 12 7.54 -17.04 14.75
CA THR A 12 6.20 -16.99 14.18
C THR A 12 6.14 -15.84 13.18
N ASN A 13 5.12 -15.80 12.35
CA ASN A 13 4.94 -14.74 11.37
C ASN A 13 3.50 -14.19 11.36
N LEU A 14 3.26 -13.15 10.60
CA LEU A 14 1.94 -12.53 10.50
C LEU A 14 0.88 -13.51 9.97
N ALA A 15 1.22 -14.40 9.05
CA ALA A 15 0.28 -15.37 8.49
C ALA A 15 -0.21 -16.36 9.57
N GLU A 16 0.70 -16.85 10.43
CA GLU A 16 0.35 -17.70 11.55
C GLU A 16 -0.55 -17.00 12.57
N LEU A 17 -0.25 -15.72 12.89
CA LEU A 17 -1.10 -14.91 13.76
C LEU A 17 -2.50 -14.78 13.18
N ILE A 18 -2.63 -14.42 11.90
CA ILE A 18 -3.93 -14.27 11.24
C ILE A 18 -4.69 -15.59 11.24
N ALA A 19 -4.02 -16.71 10.93
CA ALA A 19 -4.63 -18.04 10.94
C ALA A 19 -5.13 -18.40 12.36
N LEU A 20 -4.35 -18.08 13.39
CA LEU A 20 -4.73 -18.31 14.79
C LEU A 20 -5.95 -17.47 15.19
N ILE A 21 -5.99 -16.17 14.85
CA ILE A 21 -7.13 -15.29 15.11
C ILE A 21 -8.39 -15.85 14.45
N LEU A 22 -8.32 -16.21 13.17
CA LEU A 22 -9.45 -16.74 12.43
C LEU A 22 -9.94 -18.10 12.93
N LYS A 23 -9.03 -18.90 13.49
CA LYS A 23 -9.37 -20.17 14.17
C LYS A 23 -10.02 -19.93 15.53
N SER A 24 -9.47 -19.00 16.32
CA SER A 24 -9.93 -18.73 17.68
C SER A 24 -11.25 -17.95 17.73
N VAL A 25 -11.56 -17.20 16.66
CA VAL A 25 -12.79 -16.41 16.54
C VAL A 25 -13.57 -16.84 15.28
N PRO A 26 -14.26 -18.01 15.32
CA PRO A 26 -14.94 -18.57 14.15
C PRO A 26 -16.01 -17.64 13.57
N ASN A 27 -16.65 -16.84 14.40
CA ASN A 27 -17.73 -15.90 14.02
C ASN A 27 -17.19 -14.56 13.48
N LEU A 28 -15.88 -14.38 13.36
CA LEU A 28 -15.31 -13.20 12.71
C LEU A 28 -15.57 -13.26 11.20
N ASN A 29 -16.49 -12.45 10.72
CA ASN A 29 -16.93 -12.49 9.32
C ASN A 29 -15.94 -11.81 8.38
N ARG A 30 -15.17 -10.81 8.86
CA ARG A 30 -14.29 -9.98 8.04
C ARG A 30 -13.05 -9.56 8.81
N LEU A 31 -11.90 -9.74 8.19
CA LEU A 31 -10.62 -9.25 8.68
C LEU A 31 -9.99 -8.37 7.62
N ARG A 32 -9.69 -7.12 7.97
CA ARG A 32 -8.93 -6.21 7.11
C ARG A 32 -7.51 -6.08 7.64
N LEU A 33 -6.53 -6.22 6.74
CA LEU A 33 -5.14 -6.00 7.07
C LEU A 33 -4.82 -4.50 6.95
N SER A 34 -4.01 -3.98 7.88
CA SER A 34 -3.44 -2.65 7.78
C SER A 34 -2.28 -2.63 6.79
N SER A 35 -1.52 -1.54 6.71
CA SER A 35 -0.41 -1.39 5.78
C SER A 35 0.62 -2.51 5.90
N LEU A 36 0.93 -3.14 4.77
CA LEU A 36 1.93 -4.19 4.63
C LEU A 36 3.18 -3.63 3.96
N ASP A 37 4.35 -4.01 4.45
CA ASP A 37 5.61 -3.75 3.76
C ASP A 37 5.80 -4.81 2.66
N VAL A 38 6.13 -4.35 1.45
CA VAL A 38 6.33 -5.22 0.27
C VAL A 38 7.37 -6.31 0.53
N ALA A 39 8.47 -5.96 1.21
CA ALA A 39 9.57 -6.88 1.51
C ALA A 39 9.20 -8.01 2.49
N GLU A 40 8.05 -7.89 3.16
CA GLU A 40 7.63 -8.80 4.23
C GLU A 40 6.38 -9.62 3.87
N ILE A 41 5.87 -9.48 2.62
CA ILE A 41 4.80 -10.33 2.13
C ILE A 41 5.41 -11.63 1.61
N ASP A 42 5.29 -12.67 2.40
CA ASP A 42 5.85 -13.99 2.13
C ASP A 42 4.84 -14.95 1.46
N ASN A 43 5.32 -16.15 1.14
CA ASN A 43 4.49 -17.20 0.55
C ASN A 43 3.36 -17.66 1.47
N ASP A 44 3.49 -17.52 2.79
CA ASP A 44 2.47 -17.96 3.72
C ASP A 44 1.30 -16.97 3.76
N ILE A 45 1.59 -15.67 3.65
CA ILE A 45 0.57 -14.64 3.41
C ILE A 45 -0.16 -14.90 2.08
N LEU A 46 0.55 -15.22 0.99
CA LEU A 46 -0.08 -15.53 -0.31
C LEU A 46 -0.99 -16.76 -0.25
N LYS A 47 -0.53 -17.84 0.43
CA LYS A 47 -1.36 -19.04 0.65
C LYS A 47 -2.59 -18.73 1.48
N LEU A 48 -2.45 -17.88 2.51
CA LEU A 48 -3.54 -17.48 3.38
C LEU A 48 -4.58 -16.64 2.62
N LEU A 49 -4.13 -15.66 1.85
CA LEU A 49 -5.01 -14.84 0.98
C LEU A 49 -5.79 -15.70 -0.03
N LYS A 50 -5.17 -16.75 -0.56
CA LYS A 50 -5.84 -17.69 -1.47
C LYS A 50 -6.96 -18.49 -0.81
N LYS A 51 -6.74 -18.94 0.44
CA LYS A 51 -7.62 -19.90 1.13
C LYS A 51 -8.70 -19.22 1.97
N GLU A 52 -8.37 -18.12 2.64
CA GLU A 52 -9.22 -17.54 3.67
C GLU A 52 -10.04 -16.35 3.12
N LYS A 53 -11.30 -16.60 2.85
CA LYS A 53 -12.21 -15.59 2.28
C LYS A 53 -12.62 -14.50 3.26
N ARG A 54 -12.48 -14.74 4.57
CA ARG A 54 -12.78 -13.74 5.61
C ARG A 54 -11.77 -12.59 5.63
N ILE A 55 -10.57 -12.80 5.07
CA ILE A 55 -9.65 -11.69 4.81
C ILE A 55 -10.22 -10.90 3.64
N LEU A 56 -10.44 -9.59 3.85
CA LEU A 56 -10.99 -8.74 2.80
C LEU A 56 -10.03 -8.63 1.62
N PRO A 57 -10.54 -8.63 0.36
CA PRO A 57 -9.72 -8.50 -0.84
C PRO A 57 -9.27 -7.05 -1.05
N HIS A 58 -8.66 -6.47 -0.04
CA HIS A 58 -8.08 -5.14 -0.03
C HIS A 58 -6.72 -5.19 0.67
N ILE A 59 -5.68 -4.84 -0.03
CA ILE A 59 -4.31 -4.79 0.49
C ILE A 59 -3.80 -3.36 0.39
N HIS A 60 -3.37 -2.80 1.51
CA HIS A 60 -2.71 -1.51 1.56
C HIS A 60 -1.19 -1.71 1.67
N LEU A 61 -0.45 -1.14 0.72
CA LEU A 61 1.01 -1.30 0.61
C LEU A 61 1.74 -0.03 1.04
N SER A 62 2.78 -0.19 1.85
CA SER A 62 3.67 0.90 2.24
C SER A 62 4.71 1.15 1.13
N LEU A 63 4.28 1.60 -0.06
CA LEU A 63 5.16 1.78 -1.22
C LEU A 63 6.09 2.98 -1.09
N GLN A 64 5.58 4.10 -0.63
CA GLN A 64 6.25 5.39 -0.40
C GLN A 64 6.70 6.12 -1.68
N ALA A 65 7.32 5.45 -2.65
CA ALA A 65 7.75 6.01 -3.93
C ALA A 65 7.80 4.93 -5.02
N GLY A 66 7.86 5.36 -6.28
CA GLY A 66 7.98 4.48 -7.45
C GLY A 66 9.34 4.54 -8.13
N ASP A 67 10.34 5.11 -7.49
CA ASP A 67 11.70 5.22 -8.02
C ASP A 67 12.71 4.55 -7.08
N ASN A 68 13.54 3.66 -7.61
CA ASN A 68 14.48 2.88 -6.81
C ASN A 68 15.53 3.72 -6.07
N MET A 69 15.94 4.86 -6.64
CA MET A 69 16.88 5.73 -5.96
C MET A 69 16.24 6.45 -4.78
N ILE A 70 14.98 6.86 -4.92
CA ILE A 70 14.22 7.47 -3.83
C ILE A 70 13.93 6.43 -2.74
N LEU A 71 13.51 5.22 -3.10
CA LEU A 71 13.30 4.12 -2.15
C LEU A 71 14.59 3.82 -1.36
N LYS A 72 15.74 3.76 -2.02
CA LYS A 72 17.05 3.57 -1.37
C LYS A 72 17.38 4.71 -0.39
N ARG A 73 17.11 5.97 -0.76
CA ARG A 73 17.31 7.14 0.11
C ARG A 73 16.36 7.13 1.31
N MET A 74 15.16 6.60 1.16
CA MET A 74 14.20 6.34 2.25
C MET A 74 14.57 5.12 3.10
N LYS A 75 15.63 4.38 2.76
CA LYS A 75 16.03 3.10 3.37
C LYS A 75 14.94 2.03 3.30
N ARG A 76 14.17 2.03 2.20
CA ARG A 76 13.19 0.96 1.95
C ARG A 76 13.92 -0.32 1.55
N ARG A 77 13.33 -1.47 1.92
CA ARG A 77 13.90 -2.81 1.68
C ARG A 77 13.40 -3.44 0.38
N HIS A 78 12.46 -2.79 -0.30
CA HIS A 78 11.93 -3.23 -1.59
C HIS A 78 12.30 -2.26 -2.71
N SER A 79 12.36 -2.79 -3.91
CA SER A 79 12.47 -2.05 -5.16
C SER A 79 11.09 -1.78 -5.77
N ARG A 80 11.06 -0.96 -6.82
CA ARG A 80 9.88 -0.78 -7.68
C ARG A 80 9.41 -2.12 -8.27
N GLU A 81 10.35 -2.93 -8.74
CA GLU A 81 10.12 -4.23 -9.38
C GLU A 81 9.51 -5.22 -8.38
N ASP A 82 9.96 -5.21 -7.12
CA ASP A 82 9.39 -6.02 -6.06
C ASP A 82 7.91 -5.65 -5.80
N ALA A 83 7.60 -4.35 -5.79
CA ALA A 83 6.22 -3.88 -5.62
C ALA A 83 5.31 -4.37 -6.76
N ILE A 84 5.76 -4.25 -8.01
CA ILE A 84 5.00 -4.73 -9.18
C ILE A 84 4.84 -6.25 -9.13
N ASN A 85 5.89 -6.97 -8.77
CA ASN A 85 5.87 -8.43 -8.69
C ASN A 85 4.91 -8.93 -7.61
N ILE A 86 4.94 -8.37 -6.41
CA ILE A 86 4.04 -8.80 -5.34
C ILE A 86 2.57 -8.53 -5.66
N VAL A 87 2.27 -7.39 -6.31
CA VAL A 87 0.91 -7.10 -6.79
C VAL A 87 0.46 -8.16 -7.79
N LYS A 88 1.30 -8.54 -8.75
CA LYS A 88 1.01 -9.61 -9.72
C LYS A 88 0.77 -10.95 -9.02
N GLN A 89 1.61 -11.32 -8.06
CA GLN A 89 1.44 -12.57 -7.29
C GLN A 89 0.13 -12.60 -6.51
N ILE A 90 -0.23 -11.49 -5.84
CA ILE A 90 -1.51 -11.39 -5.12
C ILE A 90 -2.68 -11.50 -6.09
N LYS A 91 -2.63 -10.80 -7.24
CA LYS A 91 -3.68 -10.90 -8.28
C LYS A 91 -3.83 -12.32 -8.85
N LEU A 92 -2.74 -13.08 -8.98
CA LEU A 92 -2.80 -14.48 -9.42
C LEU A 92 -3.54 -15.38 -8.42
N VAL A 93 -3.35 -15.17 -7.11
CA VAL A 93 -4.00 -16.00 -6.09
C VAL A 93 -5.39 -15.50 -5.70
N ARG A 94 -5.65 -14.19 -5.88
CA ARG A 94 -6.89 -13.51 -5.52
C ARG A 94 -7.18 -12.32 -6.46
N PRO A 95 -7.73 -12.58 -7.66
CA PRO A 95 -7.89 -11.59 -8.73
C PRO A 95 -8.72 -10.36 -8.35
N GLU A 96 -9.70 -10.52 -7.45
CA GLU A 96 -10.57 -9.45 -6.97
C GLU A 96 -9.91 -8.46 -6.02
N THR A 97 -8.65 -8.69 -5.62
CA THR A 97 -7.95 -7.81 -4.67
C THR A 97 -7.78 -6.40 -5.24
N VAL A 98 -8.14 -5.42 -4.42
CA VAL A 98 -7.97 -4.00 -4.68
C VAL A 98 -6.78 -3.49 -3.87
N PHE A 99 -5.96 -2.62 -4.47
CA PHE A 99 -4.76 -2.11 -3.82
C PHE A 99 -4.90 -0.65 -3.42
N GLY A 100 -4.43 -0.35 -2.21
CA GLY A 100 -4.13 0.99 -1.75
C GLY A 100 -2.63 1.17 -1.49
N ALA A 101 -2.15 2.40 -1.48
CA ALA A 101 -0.77 2.68 -1.12
C ALA A 101 -0.58 4.06 -0.50
N ASP A 102 0.42 4.13 0.40
CA ASP A 102 0.99 5.39 0.86
C ASP A 102 2.05 5.84 -0.14
N LEU A 103 1.99 7.11 -0.59
CA LEU A 103 2.94 7.73 -1.50
C LEU A 103 3.39 9.09 -0.94
N ILE A 104 4.70 9.34 -0.98
CA ILE A 104 5.31 10.61 -0.55
C ILE A 104 5.73 11.37 -1.80
N ALA A 105 5.20 12.59 -1.98
CA ALA A 105 5.57 13.49 -3.06
C ALA A 105 6.66 14.47 -2.61
N GLY A 106 7.70 14.64 -3.41
CA GLY A 106 8.75 15.63 -3.18
C GLY A 106 9.73 15.25 -2.07
N PHE A 107 10.07 13.98 -1.94
CA PHE A 107 11.17 13.57 -1.07
C PHE A 107 12.47 14.29 -1.50
N PRO A 108 13.37 14.64 -0.56
CA PRO A 108 14.62 15.34 -0.88
C PRO A 108 15.35 14.72 -2.07
N THR A 109 15.80 15.57 -2.98
CA THR A 109 16.51 15.19 -4.22
C THR A 109 15.66 14.42 -5.26
N GLU A 110 14.34 14.38 -5.11
CA GLU A 110 13.44 13.80 -6.13
C GLU A 110 13.44 14.69 -7.39
N THR A 111 13.91 14.14 -8.52
CA THR A 111 13.83 14.79 -9.83
C THR A 111 12.45 14.61 -10.44
N GLU A 112 12.20 15.27 -11.60
CA GLU A 112 10.94 15.07 -12.33
C GLU A 112 10.79 13.64 -12.83
N ASP A 113 11.84 13.05 -13.40
CA ASP A 113 11.80 11.65 -13.87
C ASP A 113 11.52 10.66 -12.75
N MET A 114 12.11 10.88 -11.56
CA MET A 114 11.84 10.06 -10.38
C MET A 114 10.39 10.17 -9.91
N PHE A 115 9.82 11.38 -9.96
CA PHE A 115 8.40 11.60 -9.68
C PHE A 115 7.51 10.90 -10.71
N LEU A 116 7.83 11.02 -12.00
CA LEU A 116 7.10 10.33 -13.07
C LEU A 116 7.14 8.80 -12.93
N ASN A 117 8.23 8.24 -12.40
CA ASN A 117 8.28 6.82 -12.06
C ASN A 117 7.26 6.46 -10.96
N THR A 118 7.03 7.35 -9.99
CA THR A 118 5.97 7.15 -8.99
C THR A 118 4.58 7.21 -9.61
N VAL A 119 4.35 8.17 -10.52
CA VAL A 119 3.07 8.27 -11.26
C VAL A 119 2.80 6.99 -12.08
N LYS A 120 3.81 6.48 -12.81
CA LYS A 120 3.68 5.23 -13.59
C LYS A 120 3.39 4.01 -12.71
N LEU A 121 3.99 3.94 -11.51
CA LEU A 121 3.78 2.83 -10.57
C LEU A 121 2.30 2.69 -10.17
N VAL A 122 1.54 3.79 -10.13
CA VAL A 122 0.10 3.75 -9.81
C VAL A 122 -0.66 2.87 -10.80
N ASP A 123 -0.35 2.97 -12.10
CA ASP A 123 -0.97 2.15 -13.13
C ASP A 123 -0.42 0.70 -13.12
N GLU A 124 0.89 0.54 -12.98
CA GLU A 124 1.56 -0.77 -13.02
C GLU A 124 1.17 -1.67 -11.85
N CYS A 125 0.85 -1.08 -10.69
CA CYS A 125 0.34 -1.78 -9.52
C CYS A 125 -1.19 -1.77 -9.40
N ASP A 126 -1.92 -1.26 -10.40
CA ASP A 126 -3.39 -1.14 -10.38
C ASP A 126 -3.89 -0.55 -9.05
N LEU A 127 -3.24 0.54 -8.59
CA LEU A 127 -3.57 1.17 -7.32
C LEU A 127 -4.88 1.94 -7.44
N THR A 128 -5.79 1.70 -6.50
CA THR A 128 -7.11 2.34 -6.45
C THR A 128 -7.18 3.41 -5.36
N PHE A 129 -6.62 3.13 -4.18
CA PHE A 129 -6.68 4.02 -3.02
C PHE A 129 -5.30 4.63 -2.76
N LEU A 130 -5.13 5.91 -3.06
CA LEU A 130 -3.86 6.61 -2.83
C LEU A 130 -3.94 7.50 -1.59
N HIS A 131 -3.06 7.25 -0.63
CA HIS A 131 -2.79 8.16 0.46
C HIS A 131 -1.54 8.98 0.13
N VAL A 132 -1.73 10.23 -0.25
CA VAL A 132 -0.65 11.09 -0.75
C VAL A 132 -0.19 12.07 0.32
N PHE A 133 1.07 11.96 0.70
CA PHE A 133 1.72 12.81 1.69
C PHE A 133 2.73 13.73 1.01
N PRO A 134 2.57 15.07 1.05
CA PRO A 134 3.65 15.97 0.69
C PRO A 134 4.79 15.79 1.69
N PHE A 135 6.03 15.69 1.20
CA PHE A 135 7.17 15.55 2.10
C PHE A 135 7.27 16.74 3.04
N SER A 136 7.51 16.46 4.30
CA SER A 136 7.77 17.45 5.34
C SER A 136 9.01 17.04 6.13
N PRO A 137 10.08 17.88 6.15
CA PRO A 137 11.30 17.57 6.86
C PRO A 137 11.05 17.53 8.37
N ARG A 138 11.56 16.49 9.04
CA ARG A 138 11.55 16.37 10.49
C ARG A 138 12.95 16.63 11.04
N THR A 139 13.08 17.58 11.95
CA THR A 139 14.34 17.90 12.61
C THR A 139 15.02 16.63 13.15
N GLY A 140 16.34 16.54 12.99
CA GLY A 140 17.14 15.39 13.44
C GLY A 140 17.21 14.22 12.45
N THR A 141 16.39 14.19 11.41
CA THR A 141 16.45 13.11 10.41
C THR A 141 17.50 13.36 9.32
N PRO A 142 18.10 12.30 8.73
CA PRO A 142 18.97 12.45 7.57
C PRO A 142 18.30 13.19 6.41
N ALA A 143 17.03 12.90 6.13
CA ALA A 143 16.26 13.53 5.06
C ALA A 143 16.13 15.06 5.22
N ALA A 144 16.04 15.57 6.46
CA ALA A 144 15.99 17.01 6.70
C ALA A 144 17.30 17.75 6.33
N ARG A 145 18.43 17.02 6.27
CA ARG A 145 19.76 17.56 5.91
C ARG A 145 20.10 17.42 4.43
N MET A 146 19.27 16.71 3.67
CA MET A 146 19.45 16.56 2.22
C MET A 146 18.96 17.81 1.48
N PRO A 147 19.41 18.05 0.22
CA PRO A 147 18.88 19.11 -0.63
C PRO A 147 17.36 18.95 -0.78
N GLN A 148 16.61 19.95 -0.33
CA GLN A 148 15.14 19.91 -0.34
C GLN A 148 14.60 20.26 -1.72
N VAL A 149 13.48 19.66 -2.09
CA VAL A 149 12.68 20.06 -3.26
C VAL A 149 11.90 21.32 -2.90
N ASP A 150 11.73 22.22 -3.87
CA ASP A 150 10.95 23.44 -3.67
C ASP A 150 9.52 23.14 -3.20
N LYS A 151 9.02 23.91 -2.23
CA LYS A 151 7.70 23.68 -1.62
C LYS A 151 6.54 23.77 -2.62
N LYS A 152 6.67 24.60 -3.68
CA LYS A 152 5.66 24.70 -4.72
C LYS A 152 5.64 23.43 -5.55
N VAL A 153 6.81 22.86 -5.89
CA VAL A 153 6.95 21.59 -6.61
C VAL A 153 6.38 20.43 -5.78
N ILE A 154 6.69 20.37 -4.48
CA ILE A 154 6.12 19.34 -3.57
C ILE A 154 4.59 19.41 -3.59
N LYS A 155 4.02 20.61 -3.47
CA LYS A 155 2.57 20.82 -3.46
C LYS A 155 1.92 20.41 -4.81
N GLU A 156 2.57 20.75 -5.92
CA GLU A 156 2.11 20.40 -7.27
C GLU A 156 2.13 18.88 -7.48
N ARG A 157 3.23 18.22 -7.16
CA ARG A 157 3.36 16.76 -7.26
C ARG A 157 2.32 16.03 -6.39
N ALA A 158 2.11 16.49 -5.17
CA ALA A 158 1.07 15.94 -4.30
C ALA A 158 -0.34 16.12 -4.88
N LYS A 159 -0.61 17.26 -5.53
CA LYS A 159 -1.87 17.53 -6.23
C LYS A 159 -2.07 16.57 -7.41
N ILE A 160 -1.03 16.37 -8.24
CA ILE A 160 -1.06 15.43 -9.37
C ILE A 160 -1.41 14.01 -8.90
N LEU A 161 -0.73 13.51 -7.86
CA LEU A 161 -1.02 12.16 -7.33
C LEU A 161 -2.42 12.06 -6.72
N ARG A 162 -2.93 13.10 -6.03
CA ARG A 162 -4.30 13.08 -5.49
C ARG A 162 -5.35 13.04 -6.59
N ASN A 163 -5.19 13.89 -7.63
CA ASN A 163 -6.10 13.89 -8.78
C ASN A 163 -6.09 12.52 -9.49
N LEU A 164 -4.91 11.90 -9.62
CA LEU A 164 -4.78 10.55 -10.15
C LEU A 164 -5.52 9.53 -9.28
N GLY A 165 -5.39 9.63 -7.95
CA GLY A 165 -6.10 8.79 -6.99
C GLY A 165 -7.62 8.93 -7.08
N GLU A 166 -8.14 10.17 -7.18
CA GLU A 166 -9.57 10.43 -7.37
C GLU A 166 -10.09 9.81 -8.68
N LYS A 167 -9.31 9.93 -9.77
CA LYS A 167 -9.63 9.29 -11.05
C LYS A 167 -9.70 7.77 -10.90
N LYS A 168 -8.68 7.14 -10.30
CA LYS A 168 -8.64 5.67 -10.08
C LYS A 168 -9.79 5.18 -9.21
N LEU A 169 -10.13 5.93 -8.17
CA LEU A 169 -11.28 5.62 -7.30
C LEU A 169 -12.60 5.71 -8.04
N SER A 170 -12.78 6.76 -8.86
CA SER A 170 -13.98 6.92 -9.69
C SER A 170 -14.11 5.77 -10.71
N GLU A 171 -13.03 5.40 -11.39
CA GLU A 171 -13.01 4.26 -12.32
C GLU A 171 -13.36 2.94 -11.61
N HIS A 172 -12.90 2.77 -10.36
CA HIS A 172 -13.25 1.60 -9.55
C HIS A 172 -14.74 1.57 -9.22
N PHE A 173 -15.34 2.68 -8.80
CA PHE A 173 -16.77 2.74 -8.51
C PHE A 173 -17.63 2.53 -9.76
N GLU A 174 -17.21 3.04 -10.93
CA GLU A 174 -17.90 2.74 -12.19
C GLU A 174 -17.95 1.24 -12.49
N LYS A 175 -16.86 0.51 -12.22
CA LYS A 175 -16.82 -0.96 -12.39
C LYS A 175 -17.73 -1.71 -11.42
N LEU A 176 -18.13 -1.08 -10.31
CA LEU A 176 -19.04 -1.66 -9.30
C LEU A 176 -20.52 -1.35 -9.57
N LYS A 177 -20.86 -0.40 -10.46
CA LYS A 177 -22.23 -0.09 -10.82
C LYS A 177 -22.97 -1.37 -11.29
N ASN A 178 -24.22 -1.48 -10.87
CA ASN A 178 -25.09 -2.62 -11.17
C ASN A 178 -24.61 -3.98 -10.62
N LYS A 179 -23.60 -3.99 -9.73
CA LYS A 179 -23.18 -5.20 -9.03
C LYS A 179 -23.77 -5.23 -7.61
N ARG A 180 -24.24 -6.40 -7.17
CA ARG A 180 -24.62 -6.60 -5.78
C ARG A 180 -23.34 -6.81 -4.97
N ILE A 181 -23.10 -5.92 -4.02
CA ILE A 181 -21.96 -6.00 -3.09
C ILE A 181 -22.47 -5.95 -1.65
N THR A 182 -21.74 -6.56 -0.73
CA THR A 182 -22.05 -6.50 0.70
C THR A 182 -21.18 -5.43 1.34
N VAL A 183 -21.81 -4.47 2.03
CA VAL A 183 -21.14 -3.35 2.68
C VAL A 183 -21.46 -3.32 4.18
N ILE A 184 -20.61 -2.63 4.95
CA ILE A 184 -20.90 -2.22 6.32
C ILE A 184 -21.36 -0.77 6.26
N VAL A 185 -22.52 -0.49 6.82
CA VAL A 185 -23.01 0.89 6.98
C VAL A 185 -22.48 1.41 8.32
N GLU A 186 -21.56 2.35 8.27
CA GLU A 186 -20.91 2.90 9.47
C GLU A 186 -21.71 4.05 10.09
N ASN A 187 -22.36 4.90 9.27
CA ASN A 187 -23.21 5.99 9.71
C ASN A 187 -24.44 6.16 8.81
N ASN A 188 -25.60 6.40 9.43
CA ASN A 188 -26.83 6.79 8.75
C ASN A 188 -26.97 8.31 8.58
N ASN A 189 -25.97 9.09 9.00
CA ASN A 189 -26.05 10.55 8.87
C ASN A 189 -25.73 10.94 7.43
N ARG A 190 -26.77 11.39 6.76
CA ARG A 190 -26.73 12.14 5.50
C ARG A 190 -26.42 13.61 5.77
#